data_0b1c14921905abcbc4a85006a83621cb
#
_entry.id   0b1c14921905abcbc4a85006a83621cb
#
_cell.length_a   1.000
_cell.length_b   1.000
_cell.length_c   1.000
_cell.angle_alpha   90.00
_cell.angle_beta   90.00
_cell.angle_gamma   90.00
#
_symmetry.space_group_name_H-M   'P 1'
#
loop_
_entity.id
_entity.type
_entity.pdbx_description
1 polymer ?
#
loop_
_entity_poly.entity_id
_entity_poly.type
_entity_poly.pdbx_seq_one_letter_code
_entity_poly.pdbx_strand_id
1 'polypeptide(L)'
;NEFFCFLAGFGILLVPTLWFSYKKKNFFIILLFGIGLSTVVISESVEYVFYNILEEHQRTRIEVFFGLKSDPRGSEFNVIQSKIAIGSGDLTGKGFLNGTQTKNNFVPEQSTDFIFCTIGEEWGFAGAVVILGLFIYLIIRIMKVAERQRTRFSRIYGYCVASILFMHVMINIGMTIGLMPVIGIPLPFFSYGGSSLWGFTLLLFIFLKLDVNREELIQ
;
A
#
# COMPACT_ATOMS: atom_id res chain seq x y z
N ASN A 1 -7.51 12.65 -29.81
CA ASN A 1 -8.08 12.10 -31.07
C ASN A 1 -7.68 10.63 -31.31
N GLU A 2 -6.76 10.08 -30.54
CA GLU A 2 -6.34 8.67 -30.63
C GLU A 2 -7.48 7.72 -30.23
N PHE A 3 -8.29 8.12 -29.25
CA PHE A 3 -9.47 7.37 -28.78
C PHE A 3 -10.47 7.09 -29.91
N PHE A 4 -10.79 8.10 -30.73
CA PHE A 4 -11.69 7.92 -31.88
C PHE A 4 -11.10 6.99 -32.94
N CYS A 5 -9.79 7.00 -33.15
CA CYS A 5 -9.11 6.09 -34.06
C CYS A 5 -9.13 4.64 -33.54
N PHE A 6 -8.90 4.44 -32.23
CA PHE A 6 -9.01 3.13 -31.58
C PHE A 6 -10.45 2.59 -31.61
N LEU A 7 -11.44 3.42 -31.29
CA LEU A 7 -12.86 3.05 -31.32
C LEU A 7 -13.32 2.72 -32.76
N ALA A 8 -12.87 3.49 -33.75
CA ALA A 8 -13.17 3.22 -35.14
C ALA A 8 -12.50 1.93 -35.63
N GLY A 9 -11.23 1.69 -35.32
CA GLY A 9 -10.50 0.47 -35.64
C GLY A 9 -11.12 -0.76 -34.98
N PHE A 10 -11.53 -0.63 -33.71
CA PHE A 10 -12.21 -1.68 -32.97
C PHE A 10 -13.63 -1.96 -33.51
N GLY A 11 -14.36 -0.89 -33.86
CA GLY A 11 -15.69 -1.01 -34.53
C GLY A 11 -15.65 -1.72 -35.89
N ILE A 12 -14.60 -1.45 -36.68
CA ILE A 12 -14.40 -2.10 -37.99
C ILE A 12 -14.12 -3.60 -37.81
N LEU A 13 -13.43 -4.01 -36.77
CA LEU A 13 -13.17 -5.42 -36.46
C LEU A 13 -14.37 -6.11 -35.79
N LEU A 14 -15.23 -5.35 -35.08
CA LEU A 14 -16.37 -5.86 -34.33
C LEU A 14 -17.43 -6.51 -35.23
N VAL A 15 -17.79 -5.86 -36.34
CA VAL A 15 -18.85 -6.32 -37.25
C VAL A 15 -18.54 -7.68 -37.89
N PRO A 16 -17.35 -7.92 -38.50
CA PRO A 16 -17.05 -9.20 -39.11
C PRO A 16 -16.80 -10.31 -38.07
N THR A 17 -16.27 -10.00 -36.89
CA THR A 17 -16.01 -11.01 -35.83
C THR A 17 -17.29 -11.47 -35.15
N LEU A 18 -18.25 -10.58 -34.89
CA LEU A 18 -19.57 -10.93 -34.39
C LEU A 18 -20.36 -11.76 -35.42
N TRP A 19 -20.30 -11.39 -36.71
CA TRP A 19 -20.94 -12.13 -37.77
C TRP A 19 -20.37 -13.53 -37.92
N PHE A 20 -19.04 -13.69 -37.85
CA PHE A 20 -18.35 -14.98 -37.93
C PHE A 20 -18.59 -15.85 -36.69
N SER A 21 -18.66 -15.25 -35.51
CA SER A 21 -18.99 -15.92 -34.25
C SER A 21 -20.40 -16.42 -34.20
N TYR A 22 -21.37 -15.62 -34.68
CA TYR A 22 -22.76 -16.00 -34.78
C TYR A 22 -22.93 -17.20 -35.71
N LYS A 23 -22.23 -17.23 -36.87
CA LYS A 23 -22.32 -18.29 -37.88
C LYS A 23 -21.66 -19.60 -37.42
N LYS A 24 -20.61 -19.57 -36.58
CA LYS A 24 -19.88 -20.76 -36.10
C LYS A 24 -20.19 -21.16 -34.67
N LYS A 25 -21.04 -20.46 -33.92
CA LYS A 25 -21.31 -20.67 -32.47
C LYS A 25 -20.06 -20.75 -31.61
N ASN A 26 -18.98 -20.02 -31.94
CA ASN A 26 -17.74 -20.01 -31.20
C ASN A 26 -17.75 -18.94 -30.08
N PHE A 27 -18.16 -19.32 -28.89
CA PHE A 27 -18.18 -18.48 -27.68
C PHE A 27 -16.81 -17.86 -27.37
N PHE A 28 -15.73 -18.54 -27.72
CA PHE A 28 -14.35 -18.09 -27.44
C PHE A 28 -14.01 -16.77 -28.16
N ILE A 29 -14.54 -16.53 -29.36
CA ILE A 29 -14.30 -15.28 -30.11
C ILE A 29 -15.00 -14.11 -29.43
N ILE A 30 -16.22 -14.32 -28.90
CA ILE A 30 -16.96 -13.31 -28.16
C ILE A 30 -16.23 -12.94 -26.86
N LEU A 31 -15.68 -13.96 -26.16
CA LEU A 31 -14.91 -13.76 -24.93
C LEU A 31 -13.62 -12.95 -25.18
N LEU A 32 -12.84 -13.29 -26.22
CA LEU A 32 -11.64 -12.54 -26.60
C LEU A 32 -11.97 -11.08 -26.93
N PHE A 33 -13.09 -10.87 -27.63
CA PHE A 33 -13.54 -9.54 -27.99
C PHE A 33 -13.99 -8.74 -26.75
N GLY A 34 -14.69 -9.37 -25.82
CA GLY A 34 -15.07 -8.78 -24.53
C GLY A 34 -13.87 -8.35 -23.70
N ILE A 35 -12.82 -9.19 -23.66
CA ILE A 35 -11.55 -8.85 -23.00
C ILE A 35 -10.90 -7.64 -23.67
N GLY A 36 -10.81 -7.61 -25.00
CA GLY A 36 -10.25 -6.49 -25.74
C GLY A 36 -11.01 -5.18 -25.51
N LEU A 37 -12.34 -5.22 -25.47
CA LEU A 37 -13.16 -4.06 -25.17
C LEU A 37 -12.94 -3.58 -23.72
N SER A 38 -12.87 -4.51 -22.77
CA SER A 38 -12.64 -4.16 -21.38
C SER A 38 -11.28 -3.51 -21.15
N THR A 39 -10.22 -3.92 -21.86
CA THR A 39 -8.90 -3.28 -21.73
C THR A 39 -8.92 -1.83 -22.22
N VAL A 40 -9.62 -1.53 -23.34
CA VAL A 40 -9.78 -0.17 -23.85
C VAL A 40 -10.54 0.71 -22.85
N VAL A 41 -11.69 0.20 -22.34
CA VAL A 41 -12.49 0.94 -21.35
C VAL A 41 -11.69 1.20 -20.06
N ILE A 42 -10.92 0.22 -19.60
CA ILE A 42 -10.06 0.38 -18.42
C ILE A 42 -8.98 1.44 -18.69
N SER A 43 -8.31 1.38 -19.84
CA SER A 43 -7.25 2.35 -20.19
C SER A 43 -7.77 3.79 -20.17
N GLU A 44 -8.89 4.05 -20.85
CA GLU A 44 -9.52 5.37 -20.88
C GLU A 44 -10.02 5.82 -19.51
N SER A 45 -10.57 4.87 -18.73
CA SER A 45 -11.02 5.17 -17.36
C SER A 45 -9.84 5.56 -16.47
N VAL A 46 -8.71 4.87 -16.59
CA VAL A 46 -7.48 5.20 -15.84
C VAL A 46 -6.97 6.57 -16.23
N GLU A 47 -6.91 6.88 -17.54
CA GLU A 47 -6.47 8.20 -18.02
C GLU A 47 -7.39 9.32 -17.52
N TYR A 48 -8.71 9.11 -17.62
CA TYR A 48 -9.69 10.08 -17.12
C TYR A 48 -9.54 10.32 -15.61
N VAL A 49 -9.39 9.26 -14.80
CA VAL A 49 -9.18 9.37 -13.35
C VAL A 49 -7.88 10.11 -13.07
N PHE A 50 -6.80 9.76 -13.78
CA PHE A 50 -5.48 10.34 -13.58
C PHE A 50 -5.45 11.85 -13.86
N TYR A 51 -6.10 12.30 -14.94
CA TYR A 51 -6.04 13.72 -15.35
C TYR A 51 -7.16 14.58 -14.77
N ASN A 52 -8.33 14.02 -14.41
CA ASN A 52 -9.49 14.79 -14.00
C ASN A 52 -9.89 14.62 -12.53
N ILE A 53 -9.52 13.50 -11.89
CA ILE A 53 -9.95 13.20 -10.51
C ILE A 53 -8.80 13.36 -9.54
N LEU A 54 -7.57 12.95 -9.89
CA LEU A 54 -6.42 13.09 -9.01
C LEU A 54 -5.98 14.56 -8.91
N GLU A 55 -5.71 14.99 -7.69
CA GLU A 55 -5.10 16.29 -7.44
C GLU A 55 -3.66 16.34 -7.96
N GLU A 56 -3.15 17.53 -8.29
CA GLU A 56 -1.84 17.72 -8.90
C GLU A 56 -0.72 17.08 -8.07
N HIS A 57 -0.78 17.20 -6.74
CA HIS A 57 0.22 16.62 -5.86
C HIS A 57 0.19 15.08 -5.84
N GLN A 58 -0.99 14.46 -5.97
CA GLN A 58 -1.14 13.01 -6.04
C GLN A 58 -0.60 12.47 -7.37
N ARG A 59 -0.92 13.17 -8.46
CA ARG A 59 -0.40 12.85 -9.79
C ARG A 59 1.13 12.92 -9.84
N THR A 60 1.72 14.01 -9.31
CA THR A 60 3.17 14.17 -9.24
C THR A 60 3.85 13.02 -8.50
N ARG A 61 3.29 12.55 -7.39
CA ARG A 61 3.84 11.40 -6.64
C ARG A 61 3.84 10.11 -7.46
N ILE A 62 2.79 9.87 -8.24
CA ILE A 62 2.70 8.71 -9.15
C ILE A 62 3.69 8.86 -10.31
N GLU A 63 3.75 10.02 -10.94
CA GLU A 63 4.68 10.30 -12.05
C GLU A 63 6.14 10.14 -11.61
N VAL A 64 6.49 10.62 -10.43
CA VAL A 64 7.82 10.46 -9.83
C VAL A 64 8.13 9.00 -9.54
N PHE A 65 7.17 8.25 -9.02
CA PHE A 65 7.36 6.82 -8.74
C PHE A 65 7.66 6.01 -10.01
N PHE A 66 6.99 6.32 -11.12
CA PHE A 66 7.26 5.68 -12.42
C PHE A 66 8.45 6.31 -13.19
N GLY A 67 9.13 7.31 -12.62
CA GLY A 67 10.25 7.98 -13.26
C GLY A 67 9.87 8.85 -14.45
N LEU A 68 8.60 9.23 -14.59
CA LEU A 68 8.08 10.08 -15.65
C LEU A 68 8.37 11.57 -15.38
N LYS A 69 8.52 11.94 -14.12
CA LYS A 69 8.84 13.29 -13.67
C LYS A 69 9.88 13.22 -12.57
N SER A 70 10.80 14.19 -12.55
CA SER A 70 11.77 14.32 -11.45
C SER A 70 11.29 15.39 -10.48
N ASP A 71 11.36 15.07 -9.18
CA ASP A 71 11.08 16.01 -8.08
C ASP A 71 12.25 16.02 -7.09
N PRO A 72 13.37 16.67 -7.46
CA PRO A 72 14.62 16.61 -6.70
C PRO A 72 14.55 17.23 -5.30
N ARG A 73 13.46 17.93 -4.95
CA ARG A 73 13.25 18.57 -3.64
C ARG A 73 12.03 18.08 -2.88
N GLY A 74 11.27 17.15 -3.45
CA GLY A 74 10.05 16.62 -2.85
C GLY A 74 10.12 15.12 -2.57
N SER A 75 9.13 14.38 -3.05
CA SER A 75 8.95 12.97 -2.73
C SER A 75 10.10 12.08 -3.22
N GLU A 76 10.73 12.39 -4.36
CA GLU A 76 11.89 11.66 -4.88
C GLU A 76 13.09 11.77 -3.94
N PHE A 77 13.39 12.99 -3.49
CA PHE A 77 14.47 13.24 -2.55
C PHE A 77 14.31 12.44 -1.26
N ASN A 78 13.10 12.43 -0.69
CA ASN A 78 12.82 11.72 0.55
C ASN A 78 13.07 10.21 0.39
N VAL A 79 12.66 9.60 -0.72
CA VAL A 79 12.90 8.18 -0.99
C VAL A 79 14.37 7.88 -1.21
N ILE A 80 15.09 8.73 -1.95
CA ILE A 80 16.53 8.54 -2.16
C ILE A 80 17.28 8.62 -0.84
N GLN A 81 17.01 9.63 -0.01
CA GLN A 81 17.64 9.78 1.29
C GLN A 81 17.30 8.62 2.24
N SER A 82 16.03 8.16 2.23
CA SER A 82 15.61 6.99 2.99
C SER A 82 16.38 5.73 2.58
N LYS A 83 16.55 5.49 1.28
CA LYS A 83 17.34 4.34 0.76
C LYS A 83 18.81 4.44 1.17
N ILE A 84 19.40 5.64 1.11
CA ILE A 84 20.78 5.86 1.56
C ILE A 84 20.91 5.58 3.06
N ALA A 85 19.96 6.05 3.87
CA ALA A 85 19.95 5.80 5.31
C ALA A 85 19.87 4.29 5.61
N ILE A 86 18.89 3.59 5.05
CA ILE A 86 18.72 2.13 5.23
C ILE A 86 19.97 1.37 4.76
N GLY A 87 20.50 1.71 3.57
CA GLY A 87 21.68 1.05 3.01
C GLY A 87 22.96 1.30 3.86
N SER A 88 23.05 2.44 4.55
CA SER A 88 24.19 2.77 5.41
C SER A 88 24.22 2.01 6.73
N GLY A 89 23.11 1.32 7.09
CA GLY A 89 23.03 0.51 8.30
C GLY A 89 23.60 -0.90 8.18
N ASP A 90 23.88 -1.38 6.97
CA ASP A 90 24.37 -2.74 6.73
C ASP A 90 23.56 -3.84 7.45
N LEU A 91 24.22 -4.87 7.96
CA LEU A 91 23.58 -5.99 8.67
C LEU A 91 23.24 -5.69 10.12
N THR A 92 24.11 -4.98 10.82
CA THR A 92 24.05 -4.80 12.29
C THR A 92 23.65 -3.38 12.73
N GLY A 93 23.58 -2.44 11.81
CA GLY A 93 23.30 -1.04 12.10
C GLY A 93 24.50 -0.27 12.64
N LYS A 94 24.37 1.07 12.68
CA LYS A 94 25.37 1.99 13.25
C LYS A 94 25.30 2.10 14.77
N GLY A 95 24.27 1.51 15.36
CA GLY A 95 23.97 1.62 16.79
C GLY A 95 22.93 2.70 17.11
N PHE A 96 22.27 2.54 18.24
CA PHE A 96 21.19 3.43 18.70
C PHE A 96 21.70 4.88 18.83
N LEU A 97 20.97 5.82 18.24
CA LEU A 97 21.28 7.26 18.16
C LEU A 97 22.60 7.62 17.44
N ASN A 98 23.21 6.68 16.72
CA ASN A 98 24.43 6.90 15.94
C ASN A 98 24.19 6.99 14.43
N GLY A 99 22.95 7.07 13.99
CA GLY A 99 22.58 7.27 12.60
C GLY A 99 23.09 8.61 12.08
N THR A 100 23.88 8.60 11.02
CA THR A 100 24.44 9.83 10.44
C THR A 100 23.45 10.58 9.57
N GLN A 101 22.60 9.86 8.85
CA GLN A 101 21.58 10.45 7.98
C GLN A 101 20.38 10.94 8.82
N THR A 102 19.93 10.13 9.75
CA THR A 102 18.79 10.44 10.61
C THR A 102 19.11 11.51 11.66
N LYS A 103 20.28 11.47 12.29
CA LYS A 103 20.70 12.46 13.28
C LYS A 103 20.85 13.88 12.70
N ASN A 104 21.30 13.99 11.46
CA ASN A 104 21.49 15.27 10.79
C ASN A 104 20.24 15.74 10.03
N ASN A 105 19.09 15.07 10.19
CA ASN A 105 17.82 15.39 9.54
C ASN A 105 17.91 15.46 8.00
N PHE A 106 18.76 14.62 7.38
CA PHE A 106 18.84 14.56 5.92
C PHE A 106 17.61 13.91 5.29
N VAL A 107 16.85 13.09 6.06
CA VAL A 107 15.57 12.52 5.63
C VAL A 107 14.45 13.40 6.16
N PRO A 108 13.74 14.17 5.33
CA PRO A 108 12.55 14.90 5.78
C PRO A 108 11.48 13.93 6.30
N GLU A 109 10.71 14.38 7.30
CA GLU A 109 9.60 13.59 7.91
C GLU A 109 10.04 12.19 8.40
N GLN A 110 11.32 12.05 8.82
CA GLN A 110 11.87 10.77 9.31
C GLN A 110 11.17 10.23 10.55
N SER A 111 10.65 11.11 11.42
CA SER A 111 9.96 10.71 12.67
C SER A 111 8.52 10.26 12.44
N THR A 112 7.90 10.67 11.35
CA THR A 112 6.51 10.38 11.00
C THR A 112 6.43 9.28 9.94
N ASP A 113 6.57 9.64 8.68
CA ASP A 113 6.29 8.77 7.56
C ASP A 113 7.47 7.85 7.20
N PHE A 114 8.70 8.30 7.45
CA PHE A 114 9.92 7.57 7.10
C PHE A 114 10.63 6.96 8.32
N ILE A 115 9.90 6.69 9.42
CA ILE A 115 10.53 6.14 10.66
C ILE A 115 11.28 4.84 10.43
N PHE A 116 10.86 4.02 9.46
CA PHE A 116 11.52 2.77 9.12
C PHE A 116 12.97 2.97 8.62
N CYS A 117 13.30 4.13 8.01
CA CYS A 117 14.67 4.41 7.61
C CYS A 117 15.61 4.58 8.83
N THR A 118 15.10 5.15 9.93
CA THR A 118 15.84 5.27 11.19
C THR A 118 16.15 3.89 11.77
N ILE A 119 15.13 2.99 11.74
CA ILE A 119 15.31 1.60 12.16
C ILE A 119 16.38 0.90 11.31
N GLY A 120 16.30 1.08 9.98
CA GLY A 120 17.27 0.50 9.05
C GLY A 120 18.69 1.04 9.24
N GLU A 121 18.87 2.33 9.54
CA GLU A 121 20.17 2.92 9.77
C GLU A 121 20.78 2.52 11.12
N GLU A 122 19.98 2.58 12.20
CA GLU A 122 20.49 2.36 13.56
C GLU A 122 20.65 0.89 13.92
N TRP A 123 19.69 0.03 13.51
CA TRP A 123 19.64 -1.38 13.87
C TRP A 123 19.95 -2.32 12.68
N GLY A 124 20.16 -1.75 11.50
CA GLY A 124 20.52 -2.47 10.28
C GLY A 124 19.43 -3.44 9.80
N PHE A 125 19.84 -4.33 8.92
CA PHE A 125 18.95 -5.36 8.38
C PHE A 125 18.38 -6.28 9.46
N ALA A 126 19.19 -6.64 10.48
CA ALA A 126 18.73 -7.49 11.57
C ALA A 126 17.56 -6.84 12.34
N GLY A 127 17.67 -5.56 12.69
CA GLY A 127 16.60 -4.82 13.36
C GLY A 127 15.34 -4.70 12.49
N ALA A 128 15.49 -4.42 11.21
CA ALA A 128 14.38 -4.37 10.25
C ALA A 128 13.63 -5.70 10.18
N VAL A 129 14.34 -6.82 10.11
CA VAL A 129 13.75 -8.18 10.10
C VAL A 129 13.01 -8.48 11.41
N VAL A 130 13.57 -8.12 12.55
CA VAL A 130 12.92 -8.32 13.85
C VAL A 130 11.60 -7.54 13.92
N ILE A 131 11.59 -6.27 13.54
CA ILE A 131 10.40 -5.43 13.58
C ILE A 131 9.33 -5.95 12.61
N LEU A 132 9.71 -6.31 11.37
CA LEU A 132 8.83 -6.96 10.42
C LEU A 132 8.23 -8.26 10.98
N GLY A 133 9.08 -9.09 11.59
CA GLY A 133 8.66 -10.34 12.23
C GLY A 133 7.64 -10.12 13.35
N LEU A 134 7.84 -9.08 14.17
CA LEU A 134 6.88 -8.70 15.23
C LEU A 134 5.54 -8.23 14.65
N PHE A 135 5.53 -7.44 13.58
CA PHE A 135 4.29 -7.05 12.91
C PHE A 135 3.56 -8.24 12.30
N ILE A 136 4.27 -9.12 11.61
CA ILE A 136 3.70 -10.35 11.04
C ILE A 136 3.12 -11.22 12.17
N TYR A 137 3.85 -11.39 13.26
CA TYR A 137 3.37 -12.12 14.42
C TYR A 137 2.10 -11.50 15.01
N LEU A 138 2.07 -10.17 15.19
CA LEU A 138 0.91 -9.44 15.69
C LEU A 138 -0.32 -9.66 14.78
N ILE A 139 -0.16 -9.49 13.47
CA ILE A 139 -1.24 -9.66 12.49
C ILE A 139 -1.78 -11.09 12.52
N ILE A 140 -0.90 -12.10 12.51
CA ILE A 140 -1.30 -13.51 12.60
C ILE A 140 -2.01 -13.77 13.93
N ARG A 141 -1.55 -13.17 15.03
CA ARG A 141 -2.19 -13.32 16.34
C ARG A 141 -3.59 -12.73 16.35
N ILE A 142 -3.79 -11.54 15.76
CA ILE A 142 -5.11 -10.91 15.61
C ILE A 142 -6.03 -11.81 14.77
N MET A 143 -5.57 -12.34 13.65
CA MET A 143 -6.36 -13.24 12.81
C MET A 143 -6.78 -14.51 13.55
N LYS A 144 -5.86 -15.16 14.29
CA LYS A 144 -6.18 -16.33 15.12
C LYS A 144 -7.21 -16.02 16.21
N VAL A 145 -7.12 -14.84 16.83
CA VAL A 145 -8.11 -14.39 17.82
C VAL A 145 -9.44 -14.08 17.15
N ALA A 146 -9.45 -13.52 15.92
CA ALA A 146 -10.66 -13.26 15.15
C ALA A 146 -11.39 -14.55 14.77
N GLU A 147 -10.68 -15.59 14.36
CA GLU A 147 -11.30 -16.89 14.02
C GLU A 147 -12.05 -17.55 15.20
N ARG A 148 -11.54 -17.39 16.42
CA ARG A 148 -12.18 -17.95 17.61
C ARG A 148 -13.40 -17.16 18.11
N GLN A 149 -13.70 -15.98 17.51
CA GLN A 149 -14.86 -15.18 17.89
C GLN A 149 -16.18 -15.89 17.54
N ARG A 150 -17.14 -15.85 18.46
CA ARG A 150 -18.45 -16.48 18.28
C ARG A 150 -19.39 -15.63 17.44
N THR A 151 -19.35 -14.31 17.63
CA THR A 151 -20.20 -13.39 16.89
C THR A 151 -19.58 -13.05 15.52
N ARG A 152 -20.44 -12.95 14.49
CA ARG A 152 -20.01 -12.52 13.14
C ARG A 152 -19.38 -11.13 13.17
N PHE A 153 -19.96 -10.23 13.98
CA PHE A 153 -19.47 -8.87 14.13
C PHE A 153 -18.03 -8.83 14.65
N SER A 154 -17.74 -9.48 15.79
CA SER A 154 -16.41 -9.49 16.40
C SER A 154 -15.36 -10.14 15.48
N ARG A 155 -15.76 -11.19 14.75
CA ARG A 155 -14.89 -11.85 13.76
C ARG A 155 -14.52 -10.90 12.63
N ILE A 156 -15.51 -10.26 11.98
CA ILE A 156 -15.29 -9.31 10.90
C ILE A 156 -14.43 -8.13 11.38
N TYR A 157 -14.76 -7.60 12.56
CA TYR A 157 -13.99 -6.50 13.15
C TYR A 157 -12.51 -6.87 13.34
N GLY A 158 -12.20 -8.07 13.84
CA GLY A 158 -10.82 -8.55 13.98
C GLY A 158 -10.08 -8.65 12.64
N TYR A 159 -10.73 -9.15 11.59
CA TYR A 159 -10.13 -9.15 10.25
C TYR A 159 -9.92 -7.76 9.68
N CYS A 160 -10.85 -6.82 9.92
CA CYS A 160 -10.67 -5.43 9.52
C CYS A 160 -9.46 -4.79 10.22
N VAL A 161 -9.30 -5.00 11.54
CA VAL A 161 -8.12 -4.51 12.29
C VAL A 161 -6.83 -5.10 11.73
N ALA A 162 -6.79 -6.41 11.49
CA ALA A 162 -5.62 -7.08 10.90
C ALA A 162 -5.28 -6.50 9.51
N SER A 163 -6.29 -6.29 8.66
CA SER A 163 -6.11 -5.73 7.31
C SER A 163 -5.62 -4.29 7.34
N ILE A 164 -6.15 -3.46 8.24
CA ILE A 164 -5.70 -2.06 8.40
C ILE A 164 -4.23 -2.03 8.82
N LEU A 165 -3.84 -2.79 9.84
CA LEU A 165 -2.45 -2.86 10.28
C LEU A 165 -1.53 -3.38 9.18
N PHE A 166 -1.93 -4.44 8.48
CA PHE A 166 -1.17 -4.99 7.35
C PHE A 166 -0.93 -3.96 6.26
N MET A 167 -1.99 -3.25 5.83
CA MET A 167 -1.88 -2.23 4.77
C MET A 167 -0.99 -1.06 5.19
N HIS A 168 -1.10 -0.58 6.44
CA HIS A 168 -0.23 0.49 6.94
C HIS A 168 1.23 0.07 6.96
N VAL A 169 1.54 -1.13 7.46
CA VAL A 169 2.92 -1.66 7.49
C VAL A 169 3.46 -1.83 6.08
N MET A 170 2.68 -2.45 5.18
CA MET A 170 3.07 -2.71 3.80
C MET A 170 3.35 -1.41 3.03
N ILE A 171 2.46 -0.42 3.15
CA ILE A 171 2.62 0.84 2.43
C ILE A 171 3.78 1.66 3.02
N ASN A 172 3.88 1.77 4.36
CA ASN A 172 4.95 2.55 4.99
C ASN A 172 6.33 1.99 4.62
N ILE A 173 6.54 0.68 4.78
CA ILE A 173 7.82 0.06 4.42
C ILE A 173 8.03 0.11 2.91
N GLY A 174 7.00 -0.16 2.11
CA GLY A 174 7.08 -0.10 0.65
C GLY A 174 7.51 1.27 0.14
N MET A 175 6.99 2.37 0.70
CA MET A 175 7.41 3.72 0.29
C MET A 175 8.83 4.08 0.77
N THR A 176 9.25 3.63 1.96
CA THR A 176 10.62 3.92 2.46
C THR A 176 11.70 3.22 1.65
N ILE A 177 11.44 2.01 1.13
CA ILE A 177 12.36 1.29 0.23
C ILE A 177 12.13 1.60 -1.24
N GLY A 178 11.11 2.42 -1.57
CA GLY A 178 10.79 2.87 -2.93
C GLY A 178 10.12 1.81 -3.80
N LEU A 179 9.39 0.86 -3.22
CA LEU A 179 8.53 -0.09 -3.92
C LEU A 179 7.09 0.44 -4.11
N MET A 180 6.75 1.53 -3.43
CA MET A 180 5.45 2.20 -3.53
C MET A 180 5.64 3.72 -3.59
N PRO A 181 4.68 4.46 -4.20
CA PRO A 181 4.73 5.93 -4.19
C PRO A 181 4.60 6.45 -2.76
N VAL A 182 5.19 7.62 -2.51
CA VAL A 182 5.11 8.28 -1.18
C VAL A 182 3.70 8.79 -0.96
N ILE A 183 2.98 8.20 0.00
CA ILE A 183 1.60 8.57 0.34
C ILE A 183 1.54 9.34 1.66
N GLY A 184 2.52 9.15 2.55
CA GLY A 184 2.54 9.78 3.87
C GLY A 184 1.67 9.01 4.87
N ILE A 185 1.87 7.70 4.98
CA ILE A 185 1.13 6.82 5.90
C ILE A 185 2.05 6.41 7.04
N PRO A 186 1.65 6.67 8.32
CA PRO A 186 2.48 6.34 9.47
C PRO A 186 2.59 4.83 9.70
N LEU A 187 3.74 4.38 10.22
CA LEU A 187 3.94 3.02 10.69
C LEU A 187 3.22 2.83 12.04
N PRO A 188 2.28 1.87 12.18
CA PRO A 188 1.53 1.68 13.41
C PRO A 188 2.43 1.52 14.63
N PHE A 189 2.13 2.22 15.72
CA PHE A 189 2.83 2.20 17.01
C PHE A 189 4.29 2.69 17.01
N PHE A 190 4.90 2.95 15.86
CA PHE A 190 6.29 3.42 15.74
C PHE A 190 6.38 4.88 15.33
N SER A 191 5.56 5.31 14.37
CA SER A 191 5.59 6.69 13.87
C SER A 191 5.18 7.69 14.95
N TYR A 192 5.90 8.80 15.00
CA TYR A 192 5.52 9.92 15.84
C TYR A 192 4.20 10.52 15.34
N GLY A 193 3.21 10.59 16.23
CA GLY A 193 1.89 11.15 15.95
C GLY A 193 0.87 10.73 16.99
N GLY A 194 0.40 11.67 17.82
CA GLY A 194 -0.57 11.38 18.88
C GLY A 194 -1.86 10.80 18.34
N SER A 195 -2.41 11.33 17.24
CA SER A 195 -3.65 10.86 16.62
C SER A 195 -3.53 9.44 16.05
N SER A 196 -2.42 9.13 15.38
CA SER A 196 -2.19 7.78 14.83
C SER A 196 -2.04 6.73 15.93
N LEU A 197 -1.28 7.05 16.97
CA LEU A 197 -1.10 6.17 18.13
C LEU A 197 -2.44 5.89 18.82
N TRP A 198 -3.25 6.91 19.08
CA TRP A 198 -4.58 6.76 19.64
C TRP A 198 -5.49 5.92 18.74
N GLY A 199 -5.48 6.18 17.43
CA GLY A 199 -6.30 5.43 16.46
C GLY A 199 -6.00 3.94 16.47
N PHE A 200 -4.73 3.55 16.33
CA PHE A 200 -4.32 2.13 16.33
C PHE A 200 -4.53 1.47 17.69
N THR A 201 -4.29 2.20 18.77
CA THR A 201 -4.52 1.71 20.12
C THR A 201 -6.00 1.42 20.35
N LEU A 202 -6.89 2.36 20.03
CA LEU A 202 -8.34 2.17 20.14
C LEU A 202 -8.83 0.99 19.30
N LEU A 203 -8.40 0.89 18.04
CA LEU A 203 -8.77 -0.24 17.17
C LEU A 203 -8.40 -1.59 17.80
N LEU A 204 -7.19 -1.70 18.33
CA LEU A 204 -6.71 -2.93 18.95
C LEU A 204 -7.43 -3.22 20.27
N PHE A 205 -7.59 -2.22 21.16
CA PHE A 205 -8.21 -2.43 22.46
C PHE A 205 -9.71 -2.72 22.38
N ILE A 206 -10.44 -2.12 21.42
CA ILE A 206 -11.83 -2.50 21.15
C ILE A 206 -11.90 -3.97 20.75
N PHE A 207 -11.00 -4.45 19.88
CA PHE A 207 -10.95 -5.85 19.52
C PHE A 207 -10.66 -6.76 20.71
N LEU A 208 -9.69 -6.40 21.56
CA LEU A 208 -9.37 -7.16 22.78
C LEU A 208 -10.57 -7.20 23.74
N LYS A 209 -11.32 -6.09 23.87
CA LYS A 209 -12.54 -6.07 24.69
C LYS A 209 -13.62 -7.00 24.14
N LEU A 210 -13.78 -7.06 22.81
CA LEU A 210 -14.70 -8.01 22.17
C LEU A 210 -14.27 -9.45 22.41
N ASP A 211 -12.97 -9.73 22.46
CA ASP A 211 -12.47 -11.08 22.76
C ASP A 211 -12.71 -11.49 24.21
N VAL A 212 -12.53 -10.59 25.17
CA VAL A 212 -12.84 -10.85 26.60
C VAL A 212 -14.32 -11.18 26.79
N ASN A 213 -15.22 -10.39 26.19
CA ASN A 213 -16.66 -10.56 26.36
C ASN A 213 -17.26 -11.72 25.55
N ARG A 214 -16.47 -12.48 24.79
CA ARG A 214 -16.97 -13.62 24.00
C ARG A 214 -17.60 -14.73 24.85
N GLU A 215 -17.20 -14.86 26.11
CA GLU A 215 -17.68 -15.89 27.05
C GLU A 215 -18.90 -15.41 27.82
N GLU A 216 -19.09 -14.12 28.02
CA GLU A 216 -20.24 -13.56 28.73
C GLU A 216 -21.56 -13.69 27.96
N LEU A 217 -21.52 -13.91 26.65
CA LEU A 217 -22.71 -14.11 25.80
C LEU A 217 -23.37 -15.51 25.95
N ILE A 218 -23.02 -16.26 26.98
CA ILE A 218 -23.53 -17.64 27.26
C ILE A 218 -24.50 -17.63 28.46
N GLN A 219 -24.68 -16.51 29.13
CA GLN A 219 -25.70 -16.32 30.16
C GLN A 219 -26.88 -15.54 29.57
#